data_600bc49e7cc410a500f9986888d445ac
#
_entry.id   600bc49e7cc410a500f9986888d445ac
#
_cell.length_a   1.000
_cell.length_b   1.000
_cell.length_c   1.000
_cell.angle_alpha   90.00
_cell.angle_beta   90.00
_cell.angle_gamma   90.00
#
_symmetry.space_group_name_H-M   'P 1'
#
loop_
_entity.id
_entity.type
_entity.pdbx_description
1 polymer ?
#
loop_
_entity_poly.entity_id
_entity_poly.type
_entity_poly.pdbx_seq_one_letter_code
_entity_poly.pdbx_strand_id
1 'polypeptide(L)'
;MGLIAFSAVLTLTTCSHKSTESADTFNQSTTQTIETGNIKRKKDTENNALEWLGVPYAQAERWQAPKEVDKWDDTFDATEYGEKDIQFSNNEVVGSENELNLDIVRPDTDETDLPVLVFLHGGNNQTGHAQEIKGNTLANDLNAVYVSVNYRLGALGFNPLDALKTGSDEENSGNFALLDIAQALDWVEKNIETFGGNKDNVTLAGFSAGGRDVMATLISPTFKGKYDKAISFSGGMTLSDEEESQEIFATAIAPLVVEDGLQPTEEDAKNWLLEDNNEIADYLKNLSADRLAPFMGNAGIRLSVFPHLYKDGTVIPEEGFETETFNDVPLMLVTGTNEFSLFIASDERFAEDFNSGDLFQDEQKQAEFDYSRNYGGQLYRLSNGVDSARKLAGKYNSDIYISEIFYGDDSNVTPQLASTLGAFHGIFKAMLQTPSNYAAFIGEEFDNDGAKDMSSDFKAYLKNFLASGNPNDKNLVNWPKWSEQSKVLSISATENAKDIKAATDSETASDILEKMQADTTLSEGVKNELNTTVLSGRWFSAPLDEIYSSQEEQVVKN
;
A
#
# COMPACT_ATOMS: atom_id res chain seq x y z
N MET A 1 -81.36 39.65 -26.39
CA MET A 1 -80.20 40.56 -26.53
C MET A 1 -79.18 40.18 -25.50
N GLY A 2 -78.20 39.42 -25.86
CA GLY A 2 -77.09 38.96 -24.99
C GLY A 2 -75.79 39.15 -25.73
N LEU A 3 -74.94 40.02 -25.21
CA LEU A 3 -73.62 40.23 -25.72
C LEU A 3 -72.69 39.06 -25.26
N ILE A 4 -72.04 38.47 -26.23
CA ILE A 4 -70.96 37.49 -26.00
C ILE A 4 -69.65 38.27 -26.09
N ALA A 5 -68.90 38.36 -25.00
CA ALA A 5 -67.54 38.90 -24.96
C ALA A 5 -66.53 37.76 -25.22
N PHE A 6 -65.72 37.91 -26.29
CA PHE A 6 -64.57 37.06 -26.56
C PHE A 6 -63.37 37.58 -25.79
N SER A 7 -62.88 36.79 -24.86
CA SER A 7 -61.56 37.03 -24.25
C SER A 7 -60.49 36.27 -25.02
N ALA A 8 -59.57 36.99 -25.65
CA ALA A 8 -58.38 36.41 -26.28
C ALA A 8 -57.32 36.18 -25.20
N VAL A 9 -56.92 34.93 -25.01
CA VAL A 9 -55.80 34.54 -24.17
C VAL A 9 -54.54 34.61 -25.02
N LEU A 10 -53.68 35.60 -24.74
CA LEU A 10 -52.31 35.62 -25.26
C LEU A 10 -51.43 34.65 -24.46
N THR A 11 -51.06 33.53 -25.05
CA THR A 11 -50.00 32.67 -24.55
C THR A 11 -48.65 33.24 -24.88
N LEU A 12 -47.97 33.84 -23.89
CA LEU A 12 -46.57 34.18 -23.95
C LEU A 12 -45.73 32.92 -23.82
N THR A 13 -45.19 32.44 -24.93
CA THR A 13 -44.15 31.39 -24.94
C THR A 13 -42.85 32.00 -24.49
N THR A 14 -42.50 31.82 -23.23
CA THR A 14 -41.15 32.10 -22.74
C THR A 14 -40.18 31.05 -23.29
N CYS A 15 -39.39 31.39 -24.29
CA CYS A 15 -38.18 30.64 -24.64
C CYS A 15 -37.21 30.72 -23.44
N SER A 16 -37.18 29.68 -22.65
CA SER A 16 -36.08 29.45 -21.71
C SER A 16 -34.82 29.20 -22.55
N HIS A 17 -33.94 30.19 -22.64
CA HIS A 17 -32.56 29.93 -22.99
C HIS A 17 -31.98 29.12 -21.85
N LYS A 18 -31.79 27.80 -22.04
CA LYS A 18 -30.77 27.07 -21.29
C LYS A 18 -29.45 27.72 -21.66
N SER A 19 -28.89 28.49 -20.74
CA SER A 19 -27.45 28.75 -20.76
C SER A 19 -26.76 27.39 -20.79
N THR A 20 -26.11 27.06 -21.88
CA THR A 20 -25.04 26.06 -21.86
C THR A 20 -23.99 26.68 -20.96
N GLU A 21 -23.94 26.22 -19.70
CA GLU A 21 -22.75 26.37 -18.88
C GLU A 21 -21.60 25.86 -19.75
N SER A 22 -20.64 26.73 -20.08
CA SER A 22 -19.38 26.28 -20.63
C SER A 22 -18.79 25.34 -19.59
N ALA A 23 -18.56 24.08 -19.95
CA ALA A 23 -17.80 23.21 -19.10
C ALA A 23 -16.50 23.95 -18.71
N ASP A 24 -16.24 24.07 -17.42
CA ASP A 24 -15.00 24.67 -16.95
C ASP A 24 -13.85 23.88 -17.56
N THR A 25 -12.93 24.59 -18.21
CA THR A 25 -11.75 23.98 -18.83
C THR A 25 -10.56 24.14 -17.91
N PHE A 26 -9.71 23.13 -17.87
CA PHE A 26 -8.50 23.16 -17.06
C PHE A 26 -7.60 24.33 -17.43
N ASN A 27 -7.09 25.02 -16.41
CA ASN A 27 -6.17 26.14 -16.62
C ASN A 27 -4.78 25.63 -17.04
N GLN A 28 -4.43 25.80 -18.30
CA GLN A 28 -3.15 25.37 -18.89
C GLN A 28 -1.95 26.26 -18.52
N SER A 29 -2.07 27.21 -17.58
CA SER A 29 -0.94 28.00 -17.10
C SER A 29 0.18 27.10 -16.54
N THR A 30 1.44 27.50 -16.73
CA THR A 30 2.58 26.82 -16.10
C THR A 30 2.64 27.04 -14.59
N THR A 31 1.95 28.05 -14.09
CA THR A 31 1.83 28.35 -12.66
C THR A 31 0.38 28.19 -12.24
N GLN A 32 0.15 27.45 -11.19
CA GLN A 32 -1.13 27.27 -10.52
C GLN A 32 -1.08 27.90 -9.13
N THR A 33 -2.25 28.24 -8.58
CA THR A 33 -2.34 28.77 -7.22
C THR A 33 -3.06 27.76 -6.33
N ILE A 34 -2.42 27.33 -5.27
CA ILE A 34 -2.97 26.47 -4.21
C ILE A 34 -3.09 27.27 -2.90
N GLU A 35 -3.63 26.67 -1.84
CA GLU A 35 -3.84 27.39 -0.57
C GLU A 35 -2.56 27.99 0.01
N THR A 36 -1.41 27.33 -0.17
CA THR A 36 -0.11 27.74 0.39
C THR A 36 0.64 28.74 -0.49
N GLY A 37 0.26 28.92 -1.76
CA GLY A 37 0.89 29.88 -2.67
C GLY A 37 0.90 29.44 -4.13
N ASN A 38 1.76 30.07 -4.93
CA ASN A 38 1.91 29.71 -6.33
C ASN A 38 2.89 28.56 -6.50
N ILE A 39 2.58 27.62 -7.41
CA ILE A 39 3.46 26.51 -7.77
C ILE A 39 3.63 26.43 -9.28
N LYS A 40 4.84 26.09 -9.73
CA LYS A 40 5.21 25.99 -11.14
C LYS A 40 5.38 24.51 -11.51
N ARG A 41 4.71 24.10 -12.60
CA ARG A 41 4.73 22.73 -13.10
C ARG A 41 5.84 22.47 -14.13
N LYS A 42 6.15 21.21 -14.33
CA LYS A 42 6.85 20.62 -15.45
C LYS A 42 5.86 20.10 -16.50
N LYS A 43 6.28 19.97 -17.74
CA LYS A 43 5.55 19.27 -18.80
C LYS A 43 6.39 18.10 -19.29
N ASP A 44 5.85 16.89 -19.13
CA ASP A 44 6.38 15.69 -19.76
C ASP A 44 5.78 15.56 -21.17
N THR A 45 6.60 15.92 -22.16
CA THR A 45 6.19 15.89 -23.57
C THR A 45 6.25 14.49 -24.17
N GLU A 46 7.00 13.58 -23.57
CA GLU A 46 7.12 12.19 -24.02
C GLU A 46 5.85 11.41 -23.68
N ASN A 47 5.34 11.61 -22.47
CA ASN A 47 4.16 10.91 -21.98
C ASN A 47 2.88 11.76 -22.05
N ASN A 48 2.94 12.97 -22.62
CA ASN A 48 1.80 13.89 -22.71
C ASN A 48 1.13 14.13 -21.36
N ALA A 49 1.95 14.44 -20.33
CA ALA A 49 1.52 14.66 -18.97
C ALA A 49 1.98 16.02 -18.42
N LEU A 50 1.25 16.52 -17.43
CA LEU A 50 1.61 17.68 -16.62
C LEU A 50 1.96 17.19 -15.23
N GLU A 51 3.10 17.66 -14.69
CA GLU A 51 3.68 17.18 -13.45
C GLU A 51 3.97 18.33 -12.48
N TRP A 52 3.58 18.15 -11.21
CA TRP A 52 4.00 18.96 -10.06
C TRP A 52 4.65 18.00 -9.08
N LEU A 53 5.96 18.12 -8.92
CA LEU A 53 6.81 17.16 -8.21
C LEU A 53 7.33 17.76 -6.91
N GLY A 54 7.43 16.94 -5.86
CA GLY A 54 7.97 17.32 -4.56
C GLY A 54 7.18 18.43 -3.86
N VAL A 55 5.86 18.48 -4.06
CA VAL A 55 5.00 19.52 -3.46
C VAL A 55 4.84 19.24 -1.96
N PRO A 56 5.28 20.15 -1.08
CA PRO A 56 5.08 19.98 0.36
C PRO A 56 3.58 20.02 0.72
N TYR A 57 3.09 18.97 1.38
CA TYR A 57 1.70 18.91 1.84
C TYR A 57 1.57 19.14 3.34
N ALA A 58 2.63 18.88 4.10
CA ALA A 58 2.68 19.04 5.53
C ALA A 58 4.10 19.35 6.02
N GLN A 59 4.20 19.74 7.28
CA GLN A 59 5.42 19.79 8.06
C GLN A 59 5.17 19.11 9.41
N ALA A 60 6.16 18.41 9.95
CA ALA A 60 6.04 17.74 11.23
C ALA A 60 7.32 17.87 12.05
N GLU A 61 7.18 17.93 13.36
CA GLU A 61 8.27 17.65 14.28
C GLU A 61 8.32 16.15 14.56
N ARG A 62 9.48 15.65 14.97
CA ARG A 62 9.65 14.23 15.28
C ARG A 62 8.61 13.76 16.31
N TRP A 63 7.88 12.69 15.94
CA TRP A 63 6.80 12.08 16.73
C TRP A 63 5.72 13.06 17.20
N GLN A 64 5.37 13.99 16.33
CA GLN A 64 4.20 14.84 16.46
C GLN A 64 3.28 14.70 15.25
N ALA A 65 2.03 15.09 15.42
CA ALA A 65 1.08 15.16 14.32
C ALA A 65 1.56 16.15 13.24
N PRO A 66 1.38 15.84 11.96
CA PRO A 66 1.70 16.75 10.88
C PRO A 66 0.79 18.00 10.93
N LYS A 67 1.30 19.11 10.44
CA LYS A 67 0.60 20.39 10.34
C LYS A 67 0.64 20.89 8.91
N GLU A 68 -0.32 21.73 8.55
CA GLU A 68 -0.30 22.42 7.25
C GLU A 68 1.00 23.21 7.08
N VAL A 69 1.49 23.23 5.84
CA VAL A 69 2.67 24.00 5.46
C VAL A 69 2.35 25.50 5.52
N ASP A 70 3.29 26.31 6.00
CA ASP A 70 3.17 27.74 5.97
C ASP A 70 3.09 28.29 4.54
N LYS A 71 2.35 29.38 4.36
CA LYS A 71 2.26 30.05 3.04
C LYS A 71 3.61 30.62 2.63
N TRP A 72 3.90 30.46 1.34
CA TRP A 72 5.09 31.07 0.72
C TRP A 72 4.73 32.24 -0.18
N ASP A 73 5.59 33.25 -0.23
CA ASP A 73 5.39 34.46 -1.05
C ASP A 73 5.87 34.27 -2.49
N ASP A 74 6.97 33.52 -2.69
CA ASP A 74 7.54 33.22 -3.99
C ASP A 74 6.84 32.02 -4.65
N THR A 75 7.02 31.86 -5.97
CA THR A 75 6.49 30.67 -6.66
C THR A 75 7.37 29.45 -6.33
N PHE A 76 6.77 28.42 -5.74
CA PHE A 76 7.44 27.12 -5.53
C PHE A 76 7.68 26.43 -6.88
N ASP A 77 8.93 26.01 -7.12
CA ASP A 77 9.32 25.31 -8.35
C ASP A 77 9.11 23.79 -8.19
N ALA A 78 7.91 23.29 -8.55
CA ALA A 78 7.53 21.89 -8.48
C ALA A 78 7.94 21.11 -9.75
N THR A 79 9.17 21.30 -10.24
CA THR A 79 9.68 20.65 -11.46
C THR A 79 10.63 19.49 -11.20
N GLU A 80 11.03 19.29 -9.95
CA GLU A 80 11.93 18.23 -9.52
C GLU A 80 11.27 17.44 -8.37
N TYR A 81 11.59 16.16 -8.30
CA TYR A 81 11.12 15.32 -7.20
C TYR A 81 11.64 15.80 -5.85
N GLY A 82 10.79 15.71 -4.81
CA GLY A 82 11.20 15.96 -3.43
C GLY A 82 12.13 14.86 -2.90
N GLU A 83 12.78 15.16 -1.77
CA GLU A 83 13.51 14.14 -1.02
C GLU A 83 12.53 13.09 -0.47
N LYS A 84 12.98 11.87 -0.37
CA LYS A 84 12.28 10.80 0.33
C LYS A 84 12.51 10.90 1.83
N ASP A 85 11.58 10.33 2.61
CA ASP A 85 11.78 10.24 4.05
C ASP A 85 13.02 9.41 4.39
N ILE A 86 13.64 9.72 5.54
CA ILE A 86 14.87 9.06 5.98
C ILE A 86 14.64 7.57 6.18
N GLN A 87 15.53 6.76 5.65
CA GLN A 87 15.41 5.31 5.67
C GLN A 87 16.78 4.64 5.54
N PHE A 88 16.83 3.39 5.97
CA PHE A 88 18.01 2.54 5.78
C PHE A 88 17.79 1.60 4.60
N SER A 89 18.56 1.75 3.54
CA SER A 89 18.45 0.96 2.31
C SER A 89 19.83 0.68 1.73
N ASN A 90 20.06 -0.53 1.26
CA ASN A 90 21.34 -0.96 0.68
C ASN A 90 22.55 -0.70 1.62
N ASN A 91 22.37 -0.91 2.93
CA ASN A 91 23.35 -0.67 3.99
C ASN A 91 23.79 0.80 4.15
N GLU A 92 22.97 1.74 3.70
CA GLU A 92 23.21 3.17 3.85
C GLU A 92 21.94 3.88 4.36
N VAL A 93 22.14 4.94 5.16
CA VAL A 93 21.05 5.86 5.51
C VAL A 93 20.90 6.86 4.39
N VAL A 94 19.69 7.02 3.89
CA VAL A 94 19.37 7.89 2.75
C VAL A 94 18.06 8.65 3.02
N GLY A 95 17.88 9.80 2.34
CA GLY A 95 16.72 10.66 2.54
C GLY A 95 16.92 11.65 3.68
N SER A 96 15.86 12.36 4.02
CA SER A 96 15.85 13.38 5.08
C SER A 96 14.65 13.18 6.00
N GLU A 97 14.80 13.56 7.28
CA GLU A 97 13.71 13.43 8.25
C GLU A 97 12.57 14.41 7.94
N ASN A 98 11.33 13.91 8.04
CA ASN A 98 10.09 14.70 7.88
C ASN A 98 9.90 15.31 6.47
N GLU A 99 10.31 14.61 5.43
CA GLU A 99 10.11 15.03 4.04
C GLU A 99 8.67 14.71 3.58
N LEU A 100 7.70 15.49 4.08
CA LEU A 100 6.28 15.32 3.81
C LEU A 100 5.88 16.02 2.51
N ASN A 101 6.18 15.39 1.39
CA ASN A 101 5.88 15.89 0.05
C ASN A 101 5.13 14.86 -0.79
N LEU A 102 4.50 15.32 -1.88
CA LEU A 102 3.79 14.48 -2.82
C LEU A 102 4.06 14.94 -4.27
N ASP A 103 3.84 14.01 -5.19
CA ASP A 103 3.91 14.28 -6.62
C ASP A 103 2.51 14.22 -7.22
N ILE A 104 2.18 15.14 -8.14
CA ILE A 104 0.91 15.20 -8.84
C ILE A 104 1.17 15.07 -10.33
N VAL A 105 0.48 14.15 -10.98
CA VAL A 105 0.57 13.93 -12.43
C VAL A 105 -0.83 13.85 -13.03
N ARG A 106 -1.06 14.56 -14.13
CA ARG A 106 -2.31 14.48 -14.86
C ARG A 106 -2.09 14.39 -16.36
N PRO A 107 -3.09 13.93 -17.16
CA PRO A 107 -3.07 14.07 -18.60
C PRO A 107 -2.96 15.53 -19.05
N ASP A 108 -2.20 15.83 -20.11
CA ASP A 108 -2.13 17.15 -20.72
C ASP A 108 -3.36 17.38 -21.61
N THR A 109 -4.51 17.55 -21.00
CA THR A 109 -5.81 17.80 -21.61
C THR A 109 -6.50 18.98 -20.96
N ASP A 110 -7.57 19.51 -21.60
CA ASP A 110 -8.40 20.57 -21.04
C ASP A 110 -9.51 20.03 -20.10
N GLU A 111 -9.53 18.72 -19.82
CA GLU A 111 -10.53 18.09 -18.97
C GLU A 111 -10.38 18.53 -17.52
N THR A 112 -11.51 18.71 -16.85
CA THR A 112 -11.65 18.88 -15.40
C THR A 112 -12.51 17.76 -14.85
N ASP A 113 -12.69 17.72 -13.53
CA ASP A 113 -13.53 16.73 -12.87
C ASP A 113 -13.01 15.28 -13.06
N LEU A 114 -11.69 15.14 -13.23
CA LEU A 114 -11.03 13.85 -13.39
C LEU A 114 -11.05 13.06 -12.06
N PRO A 115 -11.25 11.75 -12.09
CA PRO A 115 -11.01 10.90 -10.91
C PRO A 115 -9.62 11.15 -10.33
N VAL A 116 -9.48 11.05 -9.02
CA VAL A 116 -8.19 11.20 -8.31
C VAL A 116 -7.75 9.85 -7.78
N LEU A 117 -6.51 9.47 -8.04
CA LEU A 117 -5.87 8.28 -7.49
C LEU A 117 -4.74 8.72 -6.57
N VAL A 118 -4.92 8.56 -5.26
CA VAL A 118 -3.87 8.76 -4.25
C VAL A 118 -3.20 7.43 -3.99
N PHE A 119 -1.88 7.36 -4.20
CA PHE A 119 -1.10 6.12 -4.11
C PHE A 119 -0.07 6.16 -2.96
N LEU A 120 -0.10 5.13 -2.13
CA LEU A 120 0.83 4.88 -1.03
C LEU A 120 1.83 3.80 -1.46
N HIS A 121 3.11 4.12 -1.40
CA HIS A 121 4.17 3.20 -1.78
C HIS A 121 4.33 2.03 -0.79
N GLY A 122 4.99 0.96 -1.23
CA GLY A 122 5.38 -0.18 -0.40
C GLY A 122 6.70 0.05 0.34
N GLY A 123 7.25 -1.07 0.87
CA GLY A 123 8.55 -1.06 1.55
C GLY A 123 8.47 -1.35 3.05
N ASN A 124 7.49 -2.14 3.48
CA ASN A 124 7.35 -2.59 4.87
C ASN A 124 7.15 -1.44 5.89
N ASN A 125 6.71 -0.26 5.43
CA ASN A 125 6.71 0.98 6.22
C ASN A 125 8.10 1.37 6.77
N GLN A 126 9.17 0.83 6.21
CA GLN A 126 10.58 1.09 6.58
C GLN A 126 11.36 1.77 5.46
N THR A 127 10.99 1.52 4.21
CA THR A 127 11.63 2.06 3.01
C THR A 127 10.61 2.43 1.96
N GLY A 128 11.05 3.03 0.87
CA GLY A 128 10.19 3.39 -0.26
C GLY A 128 10.10 4.90 -0.47
N HIS A 129 9.38 5.29 -1.49
CA HIS A 129 9.16 6.70 -1.82
C HIS A 129 8.05 6.85 -2.88
N ALA A 130 7.50 8.05 -3.01
CA ALA A 130 6.43 8.40 -3.95
C ALA A 130 6.70 8.00 -5.41
N GLN A 131 7.97 7.93 -5.82
CA GLN A 131 8.38 7.57 -7.19
C GLN A 131 8.38 6.05 -7.47
N GLU A 132 7.88 5.22 -6.55
CA GLU A 132 7.71 3.79 -6.80
C GLU A 132 6.88 3.53 -8.06
N ILE A 133 5.84 4.34 -8.27
CA ILE A 133 5.09 4.48 -9.54
C ILE A 133 5.02 5.96 -9.87
N LYS A 134 5.66 6.40 -10.95
CA LYS A 134 5.78 7.83 -11.27
C LYS A 134 4.49 8.48 -11.79
N GLY A 135 3.56 7.71 -12.27
CA GLY A 135 2.27 8.20 -12.74
C GLY A 135 2.25 8.81 -14.14
N ASN A 136 3.38 9.16 -14.74
CA ASN A 136 3.44 9.89 -16.02
C ASN A 136 2.76 9.16 -17.19
N THR A 137 2.90 7.86 -17.33
CA THR A 137 2.14 7.05 -18.28
C THR A 137 0.76 6.69 -17.73
N LEU A 138 0.68 6.35 -16.46
CA LEU A 138 -0.50 5.84 -15.79
C LEU A 138 -1.65 6.85 -15.77
N ALA A 139 -1.36 8.12 -15.55
CA ALA A 139 -2.37 9.20 -15.53
C ALA A 139 -3.16 9.28 -16.84
N ASN A 140 -2.50 9.10 -17.98
CA ASN A 140 -3.16 9.06 -19.29
C ASN A 140 -3.99 7.80 -19.50
N ASP A 141 -3.44 6.63 -19.15
CA ASP A 141 -4.12 5.33 -19.29
C ASP A 141 -5.40 5.28 -18.45
N LEU A 142 -5.36 5.83 -17.26
CA LEU A 142 -6.50 5.87 -16.33
C LEU A 142 -7.42 7.07 -16.57
N ASN A 143 -6.97 8.10 -17.30
CA ASN A 143 -7.63 9.40 -17.41
C ASN A 143 -7.96 9.98 -16.03
N ALA A 144 -6.96 10.09 -15.18
CA ALA A 144 -7.08 10.47 -13.76
C ALA A 144 -5.97 11.44 -13.35
N VAL A 145 -6.20 12.21 -12.30
CA VAL A 145 -5.13 12.88 -11.56
C VAL A 145 -4.51 11.85 -10.62
N TYR A 146 -3.24 11.56 -10.81
CA TYR A 146 -2.46 10.66 -9.98
C TYR A 146 -1.67 11.46 -8.94
N VAL A 147 -1.76 11.07 -7.68
CA VAL A 147 -1.05 11.67 -6.56
C VAL A 147 -0.28 10.58 -5.84
N SER A 148 1.05 10.67 -5.75
CA SER A 148 1.86 9.75 -4.95
C SER A 148 2.46 10.45 -3.75
N VAL A 149 2.45 9.80 -2.59
CA VAL A 149 2.68 10.43 -1.29
C VAL A 149 3.94 9.85 -0.64
N ASN A 150 4.84 10.73 -0.18
CA ASN A 150 5.87 10.38 0.80
C ASN A 150 5.31 10.59 2.21
N TYR A 151 5.53 9.64 3.11
CA TYR A 151 5.10 9.66 4.51
C TYR A 151 6.23 9.12 5.40
N ARG A 152 6.22 9.44 6.69
CA ARG A 152 7.28 9.02 7.62
C ARG A 152 7.36 7.50 7.75
N LEU A 153 8.60 7.01 7.87
CA LEU A 153 8.94 5.59 7.82
C LEU A 153 9.67 5.11 9.08
N GLY A 154 9.69 3.79 9.26
CA GLY A 154 10.44 3.12 10.32
C GLY A 154 10.09 3.62 11.71
N ALA A 155 11.08 3.65 12.60
CA ALA A 155 10.92 4.12 13.97
C ALA A 155 10.56 5.61 14.08
N LEU A 156 10.68 6.39 13.00
CA LEU A 156 10.28 7.80 12.93
C LEU A 156 8.82 7.97 12.49
N GLY A 157 8.30 7.03 11.71
CA GLY A 157 6.89 6.98 11.32
C GLY A 157 5.99 6.22 12.31
N PHE A 158 6.59 5.35 13.13
CA PHE A 158 5.88 4.51 14.10
C PHE A 158 6.70 4.39 15.38
N ASN A 159 6.15 4.78 16.52
CA ASN A 159 6.80 4.61 17.82
C ASN A 159 5.75 4.58 18.94
N PRO A 160 5.54 3.44 19.62
CA PRO A 160 4.48 3.29 20.62
C PRO A 160 4.91 3.64 22.06
N LEU A 161 6.18 4.04 22.31
CA LEU A 161 6.71 4.20 23.66
C LEU A 161 5.94 5.27 24.46
N ASP A 162 5.55 4.94 25.68
CA ASP A 162 4.73 5.78 26.55
C ASP A 162 5.37 7.14 26.87
N ALA A 163 6.69 7.21 26.99
CA ALA A 163 7.41 8.45 27.19
C ALA A 163 7.17 9.50 26.09
N LEU A 164 6.74 9.09 24.89
CA LEU A 164 6.42 9.97 23.77
C LEU A 164 4.96 10.44 23.76
N LYS A 165 4.09 9.84 24.56
CA LYS A 165 2.65 10.15 24.65
C LYS A 165 2.38 11.42 25.45
N THR A 166 2.83 12.55 24.93
CA THR A 166 2.76 13.86 25.59
C THR A 166 1.86 14.87 24.86
N GLY A 167 1.23 14.43 23.78
CA GLY A 167 0.44 15.26 22.86
C GLY A 167 -1.06 15.01 22.92
N SER A 168 -1.73 15.21 21.79
CA SER A 168 -3.14 14.85 21.60
C SER A 168 -3.33 13.33 21.60
N ASP A 169 -4.58 12.86 21.67
CA ASP A 169 -4.88 11.42 21.58
C ASP A 169 -4.36 10.81 20.26
N GLU A 170 -4.40 11.58 19.17
CA GLU A 170 -3.86 11.15 17.86
C GLU A 170 -2.33 11.05 17.88
N GLU A 171 -1.63 12.04 18.47
CA GLU A 171 -0.16 11.96 18.63
C GLU A 171 0.24 10.80 19.55
N ASN A 172 -0.54 10.54 20.59
CA ASN A 172 -0.31 9.46 21.52
C ASN A 172 -0.52 8.06 20.92
N SER A 173 -1.11 7.96 19.72
CA SER A 173 -1.31 6.68 19.01
C SER A 173 0.00 6.00 18.59
N GLY A 174 1.09 6.76 18.42
CA GLY A 174 2.33 6.25 17.85
C GLY A 174 2.27 5.93 16.35
N ASN A 175 1.13 6.12 15.68
CA ASN A 175 0.87 5.83 14.28
C ASN A 175 1.08 7.07 13.38
N PHE A 176 2.25 7.73 13.47
CA PHE A 176 2.52 9.02 12.82
C PHE A 176 2.43 8.95 11.30
N ALA A 177 2.84 7.85 10.68
CA ALA A 177 2.72 7.64 9.24
C ALA A 177 1.26 7.68 8.77
N LEU A 178 0.32 7.12 9.55
CA LEU A 178 -1.12 7.22 9.22
C LEU A 178 -1.62 8.66 9.36
N LEU A 179 -1.12 9.42 10.33
CA LEU A 179 -1.46 10.84 10.46
C LEU A 179 -0.94 11.66 9.25
N ASP A 180 0.25 11.33 8.73
CA ASP A 180 0.78 11.95 7.52
C ASP A 180 -0.10 11.66 6.30
N ILE A 181 -0.54 10.40 6.14
CA ILE A 181 -1.45 10.00 5.06
C ILE A 181 -2.80 10.72 5.20
N ALA A 182 -3.33 10.86 6.41
CA ALA A 182 -4.57 11.61 6.65
C ALA A 182 -4.41 13.09 6.26
N GLN A 183 -3.29 13.71 6.60
CA GLN A 183 -2.97 15.09 6.24
C GLN A 183 -2.77 15.26 4.72
N ALA A 184 -2.18 14.26 4.04
CA ALA A 184 -2.06 14.26 2.57
C ALA A 184 -3.45 14.22 1.90
N LEU A 185 -4.39 13.45 2.43
CA LEU A 185 -5.77 13.43 1.94
C LEU A 185 -6.50 14.75 2.21
N ASP A 186 -6.27 15.40 3.35
CA ASP A 186 -6.80 16.75 3.63
C ASP A 186 -6.23 17.79 2.67
N TRP A 187 -4.96 17.66 2.30
CA TRP A 187 -4.34 18.50 1.29
C TRP A 187 -4.98 18.26 -0.09
N VAL A 188 -5.25 17.02 -0.46
CA VAL A 188 -5.94 16.65 -1.72
C VAL A 188 -7.33 17.27 -1.76
N GLU A 189 -8.14 17.13 -0.71
CA GLU A 189 -9.48 17.71 -0.64
C GLU A 189 -9.46 19.24 -0.90
N LYS A 190 -8.47 19.95 -0.36
CA LYS A 190 -8.36 21.41 -0.46
C LYS A 190 -7.84 21.89 -1.82
N ASN A 191 -6.98 21.11 -2.49
CA ASN A 191 -6.19 21.64 -3.60
C ASN A 191 -6.41 20.94 -4.95
N ILE A 192 -6.96 19.70 -4.96
CA ILE A 192 -6.91 18.85 -6.16
C ILE A 192 -7.73 19.40 -7.34
N GLU A 193 -8.76 20.21 -7.08
CA GLU A 193 -9.55 20.88 -8.13
C GLU A 193 -8.68 21.86 -8.95
N THR A 194 -7.64 22.46 -8.34
CA THR A 194 -6.65 23.30 -9.05
C THR A 194 -5.90 22.52 -10.14
N PHE A 195 -5.76 21.21 -9.96
CA PHE A 195 -5.13 20.29 -10.91
C PHE A 195 -6.15 19.58 -11.82
N GLY A 196 -7.41 20.00 -11.78
CA GLY A 196 -8.50 19.43 -12.57
C GLY A 196 -9.01 18.10 -12.05
N GLY A 197 -8.65 17.70 -10.84
CA GLY A 197 -9.21 16.53 -10.15
C GLY A 197 -10.56 16.82 -9.50
N ASN A 198 -11.35 15.79 -9.29
CA ASN A 198 -12.61 15.83 -8.57
C ASN A 198 -12.36 15.39 -7.11
N LYS A 199 -12.48 16.32 -6.17
CA LYS A 199 -12.31 16.04 -4.74
C LYS A 199 -13.38 15.11 -4.15
N ASP A 200 -14.54 15.00 -4.81
CA ASP A 200 -15.64 14.12 -4.44
C ASP A 200 -15.55 12.75 -5.17
N ASN A 201 -14.40 12.46 -5.79
CA ASN A 201 -14.13 11.19 -6.48
C ASN A 201 -12.66 10.76 -6.27
N VAL A 202 -12.28 10.53 -5.02
CA VAL A 202 -10.93 10.16 -4.59
C VAL A 202 -10.86 8.65 -4.31
N THR A 203 -9.88 7.99 -4.90
CA THR A 203 -9.54 6.59 -4.61
C THR A 203 -8.21 6.56 -3.87
N LEU A 204 -8.20 5.99 -2.67
CA LEU A 204 -6.98 5.70 -1.94
C LEU A 204 -6.47 4.31 -2.33
N ALA A 205 -5.25 4.23 -2.84
CA ALA A 205 -4.63 2.96 -3.22
C ALA A 205 -3.25 2.82 -2.57
N GLY A 206 -2.82 1.59 -2.35
CA GLY A 206 -1.48 1.35 -1.83
C GLY A 206 -0.98 -0.05 -2.17
N PHE A 207 0.34 -0.20 -2.16
CA PHE A 207 1.01 -1.46 -2.41
C PHE A 207 1.73 -1.99 -1.16
N SER A 208 1.65 -3.30 -0.89
CA SER A 208 2.40 -3.92 0.21
C SER A 208 2.08 -3.26 1.56
N ALA A 209 3.05 -2.65 2.22
CA ALA A 209 2.84 -1.84 3.42
C ALA A 209 1.80 -0.73 3.18
N GLY A 210 1.91 0.05 2.09
CA GLY A 210 0.89 1.04 1.72
C GLY A 210 -0.49 0.43 1.48
N GLY A 211 -0.56 -0.81 0.97
CA GLY A 211 -1.81 -1.57 0.86
C GLY A 211 -2.38 -1.97 2.22
N ARG A 212 -1.52 -2.31 3.21
CA ARG A 212 -1.93 -2.54 4.60
C ARG A 212 -2.39 -1.25 5.27
N ASP A 213 -1.69 -0.14 5.00
CA ASP A 213 -2.12 1.17 5.48
C ASP A 213 -3.52 1.51 4.95
N VAL A 214 -3.79 1.27 3.64
CA VAL A 214 -5.15 1.40 3.07
C VAL A 214 -6.16 0.53 3.83
N MET A 215 -5.84 -0.74 4.12
CA MET A 215 -6.76 -1.61 4.87
C MET A 215 -6.98 -1.08 6.29
N ALA A 216 -5.95 -0.57 6.97
CA ALA A 216 -6.08 0.04 8.29
C ALA A 216 -6.96 1.30 8.26
N THR A 217 -6.91 2.10 7.18
CA THR A 217 -7.78 3.28 7.05
C THR A 217 -9.26 2.92 6.98
N LEU A 218 -9.62 1.70 6.53
CA LEU A 218 -11.02 1.26 6.48
C LEU A 218 -11.68 1.20 7.87
N ILE A 219 -10.91 1.00 8.93
CA ILE A 219 -11.40 0.91 10.30
C ILE A 219 -11.08 2.14 11.14
N SER A 220 -10.27 3.06 10.62
CA SER A 220 -9.81 4.24 11.34
C SER A 220 -10.83 5.38 11.30
N PRO A 221 -11.26 5.91 12.44
CA PRO A 221 -12.16 7.06 12.49
C PRO A 221 -11.50 8.33 11.91
N THR A 222 -10.17 8.45 11.97
CA THR A 222 -9.39 9.57 11.41
C THR A 222 -9.57 9.73 9.90
N PHE A 223 -9.88 8.63 9.19
CA PHE A 223 -10.03 8.62 7.73
C PHE A 223 -11.48 8.72 7.25
N LYS A 224 -12.43 8.90 8.15
CA LYS A 224 -13.84 8.94 7.78
C LYS A 224 -14.15 10.07 6.80
N GLY A 225 -14.61 9.66 5.59
CA GLY A 225 -15.02 10.60 4.54
C GLY A 225 -13.86 11.27 3.80
N LYS A 226 -12.61 10.80 3.94
CA LYS A 226 -11.45 11.38 3.24
C LYS A 226 -11.21 10.78 1.86
N TYR A 227 -11.89 9.69 1.50
CA TYR A 227 -11.83 9.05 0.19
C TYR A 227 -13.13 8.29 -0.11
N ASP A 228 -13.38 8.00 -1.39
CA ASP A 228 -14.64 7.42 -1.88
C ASP A 228 -14.48 5.96 -2.31
N LYS A 229 -13.26 5.49 -2.55
CA LYS A 229 -12.93 4.13 -2.98
C LYS A 229 -11.56 3.72 -2.44
N ALA A 230 -11.34 2.41 -2.30
CA ALA A 230 -10.07 1.88 -1.83
C ALA A 230 -9.54 0.77 -2.74
N ILE A 231 -8.21 0.72 -2.94
CA ILE A 231 -7.52 -0.37 -3.63
C ILE A 231 -6.34 -0.82 -2.78
N SER A 232 -6.31 -2.09 -2.38
CA SER A 232 -5.16 -2.70 -1.74
C SER A 232 -4.47 -3.67 -2.68
N PHE A 233 -3.25 -3.33 -3.09
CA PHE A 233 -2.37 -4.21 -3.84
C PHE A 233 -1.49 -4.97 -2.85
N SER A 234 -1.74 -6.27 -2.67
CA SER A 234 -0.93 -7.17 -1.83
C SER A 234 -0.74 -6.68 -0.38
N GLY A 235 -1.78 -6.08 0.23
CA GLY A 235 -1.68 -5.44 1.55
C GLY A 235 -2.03 -6.34 2.73
N GLY A 236 -3.19 -6.98 2.69
CA GLY A 236 -3.69 -7.81 3.80
C GLY A 236 -4.19 -7.02 5.01
N MET A 237 -4.64 -7.74 6.02
CA MET A 237 -5.25 -7.18 7.24
C MET A 237 -4.48 -7.64 8.48
N THR A 238 -3.32 -7.02 8.74
CA THR A 238 -2.47 -7.35 9.89
C THR A 238 -2.14 -6.09 10.68
N LEU A 239 -2.35 -6.12 11.98
CA LEU A 239 -2.12 -5.02 12.94
C LEU A 239 -1.20 -5.51 14.06
N SER A 240 -0.61 -4.57 14.79
CA SER A 240 0.22 -4.85 15.97
C SER A 240 -0.54 -4.54 17.26
N ASP A 241 -0.24 -5.30 18.30
CA ASP A 241 -0.61 -4.98 19.67
C ASP A 241 0.33 -3.88 20.19
N GLU A 242 -0.21 -2.90 20.90
CA GLU A 242 0.57 -1.75 21.33
C GLU A 242 1.56 -2.11 22.46
N GLU A 243 1.13 -2.85 23.48
CA GLU A 243 1.96 -3.24 24.63
C GLU A 243 3.13 -4.14 24.19
N GLU A 244 2.88 -5.13 23.35
CA GLU A 244 3.92 -5.98 22.76
C GLU A 244 4.90 -5.16 21.90
N SER A 245 4.38 -4.18 21.16
CA SER A 245 5.20 -3.30 20.33
C SER A 245 6.14 -2.40 21.14
N GLN A 246 5.70 -1.90 22.30
CA GLN A 246 6.56 -1.14 23.21
C GLN A 246 7.77 -1.95 23.67
N GLU A 247 7.56 -3.21 24.06
CA GLU A 247 8.62 -4.15 24.46
C GLU A 247 9.65 -4.37 23.34
N ILE A 248 9.18 -4.53 22.09
CA ILE A 248 10.04 -4.70 20.91
C ILE A 248 10.84 -3.43 20.64
N PHE A 249 10.19 -2.25 20.67
CA PHE A 249 10.86 -0.97 20.45
C PHE A 249 11.89 -0.67 21.54
N ALA A 250 11.54 -0.87 22.80
CA ALA A 250 12.47 -0.68 23.92
C ALA A 250 13.69 -1.60 23.79
N THR A 251 13.47 -2.88 23.43
CA THR A 251 14.56 -3.83 23.19
C THR A 251 15.47 -3.39 22.06
N ALA A 252 14.91 -2.92 20.93
CA ALA A 252 15.68 -2.48 19.78
C ALA A 252 16.52 -1.21 20.07
N ILE A 253 15.98 -0.27 20.88
CA ILE A 253 16.67 0.99 21.22
C ILE A 253 17.67 0.81 22.38
N ALA A 254 17.48 -0.16 23.26
CA ALA A 254 18.33 -0.39 24.44
C ALA A 254 19.85 -0.36 24.20
N PRO A 255 20.39 -0.95 23.12
CA PRO A 255 21.82 -0.85 22.81
C PRO A 255 22.34 0.59 22.70
N LEU A 256 21.56 1.53 22.15
CA LEU A 256 21.95 2.94 22.06
C LEU A 256 22.04 3.60 23.43
N VAL A 257 21.09 3.29 24.31
CA VAL A 257 21.07 3.82 25.69
C VAL A 257 22.31 3.38 26.47
N VAL A 258 22.75 2.12 26.26
CA VAL A 258 23.99 1.59 26.85
C VAL A 258 25.22 2.23 26.21
N GLU A 259 25.25 2.38 24.88
CA GLU A 259 26.36 3.06 24.17
C GLU A 259 26.54 4.50 24.66
N ASP A 260 25.45 5.20 24.92
CA ASP A 260 25.46 6.58 25.42
C ASP A 260 25.74 6.66 26.94
N GLY A 261 25.88 5.52 27.61
CA GLY A 261 26.28 5.42 29.02
C GLY A 261 25.19 5.80 30.03
N LEU A 262 23.91 5.79 29.61
CA LEU A 262 22.77 6.12 30.46
C LEU A 262 22.34 4.94 31.33
N GLN A 263 22.49 3.73 30.84
CA GLN A 263 22.22 2.51 31.57
C GLN A 263 23.38 1.50 31.45
N PRO A 264 23.61 0.66 32.47
CA PRO A 264 24.76 -0.25 32.49
C PRO A 264 24.59 -1.50 31.62
N THR A 265 23.35 -1.93 31.35
CA THR A 265 23.04 -3.12 30.55
C THR A 265 21.86 -2.86 29.62
N GLU A 266 21.70 -3.68 28.58
CA GLU A 266 20.55 -3.59 27.67
C GLU A 266 19.23 -3.90 28.39
N GLU A 267 19.20 -4.80 29.35
CA GLU A 267 18.04 -5.11 30.17
C GLU A 267 17.62 -3.92 31.03
N ASP A 268 18.58 -3.22 31.69
CA ASP A 268 18.29 -2.01 32.45
C ASP A 268 17.83 -0.89 31.52
N ALA A 269 18.43 -0.79 30.32
CA ALA A 269 18.05 0.19 29.31
C ALA A 269 16.63 -0.05 28.75
N LYS A 270 16.28 -1.31 28.46
CA LYS A 270 14.94 -1.70 28.05
C LYS A 270 13.92 -1.32 29.12
N ASN A 271 14.16 -1.72 30.38
CA ASN A 271 13.24 -1.41 31.49
C ASN A 271 13.08 0.11 31.69
N TRP A 272 14.17 0.88 31.55
CA TRP A 272 14.14 2.34 31.61
C TRP A 272 13.32 2.93 30.46
N LEU A 273 13.47 2.45 29.21
CA LEU A 273 12.72 2.95 28.04
C LEU A 273 11.21 2.68 28.12
N LEU A 274 10.79 1.72 28.92
CA LEU A 274 9.37 1.40 29.16
C LEU A 274 8.72 2.28 30.23
N GLU A 275 9.50 3.18 30.89
CA GLU A 275 8.93 4.12 31.86
C GLU A 275 8.32 5.34 31.14
N ASP A 276 7.20 5.85 31.64
CA ASP A 276 6.62 7.15 31.23
C ASP A 276 7.34 8.29 31.97
N ASN A 277 8.37 8.85 31.29
CA ASN A 277 9.15 9.91 31.92
C ASN A 277 9.77 10.87 30.87
N ASN A 278 9.85 12.16 31.21
CA ASN A 278 10.35 13.20 30.32
C ASN A 278 11.83 13.05 29.95
N GLU A 279 12.67 12.45 30.82
CA GLU A 279 14.09 12.22 30.50
C GLU A 279 14.24 11.28 29.32
N ILE A 280 13.38 10.26 29.22
CA ILE A 280 13.32 9.31 28.11
C ILE A 280 12.85 10.00 26.84
N ALA A 281 11.76 10.78 26.93
CA ALA A 281 11.25 11.57 25.81
C ALA A 281 12.34 12.51 25.25
N ASP A 282 13.04 13.21 26.11
CA ASP A 282 14.13 14.12 25.72
C ASP A 282 15.29 13.35 25.09
N TYR A 283 15.67 12.20 25.65
CA TYR A 283 16.70 11.33 25.07
C TYR A 283 16.33 10.89 23.66
N LEU A 284 15.14 10.32 23.48
CA LEU A 284 14.67 9.83 22.19
C LEU A 284 14.60 10.94 21.14
N LYS A 285 14.06 12.11 21.49
CA LYS A 285 13.96 13.26 20.59
C LYS A 285 15.33 13.84 20.20
N ASN A 286 16.37 13.66 21.03
CA ASN A 286 17.73 14.13 20.75
C ASN A 286 18.61 13.09 20.02
N LEU A 287 18.19 11.84 19.87
CA LEU A 287 18.89 10.87 19.03
C LEU A 287 18.93 11.37 17.58
N SER A 288 20.05 11.20 16.90
CA SER A 288 20.10 11.55 15.47
C SER A 288 19.22 10.59 14.66
N ALA A 289 18.59 11.11 13.61
CA ALA A 289 17.79 10.30 12.71
C ALA A 289 18.62 9.18 12.04
N ASP A 290 19.91 9.44 11.76
CA ASP A 290 20.84 8.44 11.24
C ASP A 290 21.06 7.24 12.17
N ARG A 291 20.91 7.42 13.49
CA ARG A 291 20.97 6.32 14.46
C ARG A 291 19.65 5.57 14.57
N LEU A 292 18.53 6.22 14.28
CA LEU A 292 17.18 5.63 14.34
C LEU A 292 16.79 4.91 13.04
N ALA A 293 17.16 5.43 11.88
CA ALA A 293 16.79 4.88 10.59
C ALA A 293 17.21 3.40 10.37
N PRO A 294 18.37 2.92 10.88
CA PRO A 294 18.74 1.51 10.74
C PRO A 294 17.98 0.54 11.64
N PHE A 295 17.22 1.06 12.61
CA PHE A 295 16.53 0.18 13.56
C PHE A 295 15.49 -0.70 12.90
N MET A 296 15.43 -1.94 13.37
CA MET A 296 14.47 -2.94 12.92
C MET A 296 14.50 -3.14 11.41
N GLY A 297 15.60 -2.69 10.76
CA GLY A 297 15.80 -2.80 9.32
C GLY A 297 15.73 -4.24 8.86
N ASN A 298 15.27 -4.44 7.63
CA ASN A 298 15.09 -5.76 7.01
C ASN A 298 14.21 -6.72 7.84
N ALA A 299 13.08 -6.23 8.34
CA ALA A 299 12.16 -7.04 9.14
C ALA A 299 11.59 -8.25 8.36
N GLY A 300 11.70 -8.25 7.02
CA GLY A 300 11.21 -9.35 6.18
C GLY A 300 9.72 -9.64 6.41
N ILE A 301 8.91 -8.56 6.58
CA ILE A 301 7.48 -8.65 6.89
C ILE A 301 7.16 -9.39 8.21
N ARG A 302 8.02 -9.23 9.25
CA ARG A 302 7.78 -9.78 10.60
C ARG A 302 7.43 -8.65 11.56
N LEU A 303 6.26 -8.73 12.21
CA LEU A 303 5.86 -7.77 13.24
C LEU A 303 6.67 -7.91 14.54
N SER A 304 7.20 -9.10 14.81
CA SER A 304 8.12 -9.33 15.94
C SER A 304 9.47 -8.62 15.78
N VAL A 305 9.79 -8.10 14.58
CA VAL A 305 11.01 -7.31 14.31
C VAL A 305 10.69 -5.83 14.17
N PHE A 306 9.66 -5.49 13.38
CA PHE A 306 9.18 -4.12 13.22
C PHE A 306 7.66 -4.07 13.32
N PRO A 307 7.11 -3.94 14.55
CA PRO A 307 5.68 -3.72 14.74
C PRO A 307 5.29 -2.30 14.33
N HIS A 308 4.15 -2.18 13.69
CA HIS A 308 3.54 -0.92 13.25
C HIS A 308 2.04 -1.12 13.01
N LEU A 309 1.29 -0.03 12.82
CA LEU A 309 -0.18 -0.05 12.79
C LEU A 309 -0.75 -0.57 14.12
N TYR A 310 -0.46 0.18 15.19
CA TYR A 310 -0.87 -0.18 16.55
C TYR A 310 -2.36 -0.02 16.76
N LYS A 311 -2.96 -0.99 17.47
CA LYS A 311 -4.34 -0.89 17.99
C LYS A 311 -4.36 0.03 19.22
N ASP A 312 -4.25 1.33 18.97
CA ASP A 312 -4.09 2.38 19.98
C ASP A 312 -5.43 2.91 20.55
N GLY A 313 -6.56 2.49 19.99
CA GLY A 313 -7.90 2.91 20.42
C GLY A 313 -8.35 4.27 19.88
N THR A 314 -7.49 5.03 19.20
CA THR A 314 -7.78 6.36 18.64
C THR A 314 -7.68 6.39 17.13
N VAL A 315 -6.48 6.18 16.58
CA VAL A 315 -6.25 6.11 15.13
C VAL A 315 -6.66 4.75 14.59
N ILE A 316 -6.33 3.68 15.29
CA ILE A 316 -6.81 2.32 15.00
C ILE A 316 -7.57 1.81 16.23
N PRO A 317 -8.85 1.40 16.10
CA PRO A 317 -9.63 0.87 17.21
C PRO A 317 -8.93 -0.29 17.94
N GLU A 318 -9.15 -0.41 19.26
CA GLU A 318 -8.58 -1.50 20.06
C GLU A 318 -8.99 -2.89 19.53
N GLU A 319 -10.22 -3.00 19.01
CA GLU A 319 -10.75 -4.23 18.40
C GLU A 319 -10.07 -4.54 17.05
N GLY A 320 -9.34 -3.58 16.47
CA GLY A 320 -8.77 -3.71 15.14
C GLY A 320 -9.86 -4.04 14.10
N PHE A 321 -9.61 -5.01 13.24
CA PHE A 321 -10.58 -5.43 12.21
C PHE A 321 -11.80 -6.20 12.73
N GLU A 322 -11.88 -6.48 14.04
CA GLU A 322 -13.10 -7.01 14.65
C GLU A 322 -14.15 -5.92 14.95
N THR A 323 -13.83 -4.66 14.72
CA THR A 323 -14.77 -3.54 14.83
C THR A 323 -16.03 -3.76 13.98
N GLU A 324 -17.14 -3.16 14.40
CA GLU A 324 -18.40 -3.09 13.63
C GLU A 324 -18.50 -1.79 12.81
N THR A 325 -17.50 -0.90 12.89
CA THR A 325 -17.52 0.41 12.22
C THR A 325 -16.44 0.47 11.15
N PHE A 326 -16.85 0.69 9.91
CA PHE A 326 -15.97 0.81 8.75
C PHE A 326 -16.20 2.11 7.99
N ASN A 327 -15.14 2.62 7.37
CA ASN A 327 -15.22 3.57 6.27
C ASN A 327 -15.62 2.77 5.02
N ASP A 328 -16.93 2.60 4.84
CA ASP A 328 -17.54 1.63 3.94
C ASP A 328 -17.61 2.18 2.52
N VAL A 329 -16.60 1.89 1.72
CA VAL A 329 -16.44 2.32 0.33
C VAL A 329 -16.18 1.13 -0.60
N PRO A 330 -16.45 1.21 -1.92
CA PRO A 330 -16.05 0.16 -2.86
C PRO A 330 -14.57 -0.20 -2.71
N LEU A 331 -14.27 -1.50 -2.59
CA LEU A 331 -12.94 -2.03 -2.29
C LEU A 331 -12.47 -2.98 -3.39
N MET A 332 -11.24 -2.78 -3.85
CA MET A 332 -10.55 -3.69 -4.77
C MET A 332 -9.32 -4.28 -4.08
N LEU A 333 -9.20 -5.61 -4.11
CA LEU A 333 -8.06 -6.37 -3.60
C LEU A 333 -7.36 -7.06 -4.77
N VAL A 334 -6.06 -6.81 -4.91
CA VAL A 334 -5.23 -7.37 -5.99
C VAL A 334 -4.06 -8.12 -5.38
N THR A 335 -3.82 -9.35 -5.79
CA THR A 335 -2.73 -10.19 -5.26
C THR A 335 -2.10 -11.06 -6.36
N GLY A 336 -0.83 -11.38 -6.22
CA GLY A 336 -0.17 -12.43 -7.00
C GLY A 336 -0.39 -13.81 -6.37
N THR A 337 -0.08 -14.87 -7.07
CA THR A 337 -0.22 -16.25 -6.56
C THR A 337 1.01 -16.73 -5.81
N ASN A 338 2.19 -16.16 -6.09
CA ASN A 338 3.45 -16.48 -5.44
C ASN A 338 3.97 -15.30 -4.60
N GLU A 339 3.09 -14.67 -3.81
CA GLU A 339 3.36 -13.43 -3.06
C GLU A 339 4.62 -13.49 -2.19
N PHE A 340 4.94 -14.63 -1.60
CA PHE A 340 6.07 -14.75 -0.68
C PHE A 340 7.42 -14.98 -1.36
N SER A 341 7.47 -15.30 -2.62
CA SER A 341 8.69 -15.70 -3.35
C SER A 341 9.82 -14.66 -3.29
N LEU A 342 9.49 -13.36 -3.41
CA LEU A 342 10.47 -12.27 -3.36
C LEU A 342 11.13 -12.17 -1.97
N PHE A 343 10.38 -12.43 -0.90
CA PHE A 343 10.89 -12.40 0.47
C PHE A 343 11.79 -13.60 0.76
N ILE A 344 11.46 -14.78 0.24
CA ILE A 344 12.31 -15.97 0.37
C ILE A 344 13.62 -15.78 -0.37
N ALA A 345 13.58 -15.21 -1.58
CA ALA A 345 14.79 -14.92 -2.35
C ALA A 345 15.75 -13.96 -1.60
N SER A 346 15.24 -13.21 -0.64
CA SER A 346 15.99 -12.30 0.22
C SER A 346 16.21 -12.83 1.65
N ASP A 347 15.67 -14.01 1.98
CA ASP A 347 15.85 -14.65 3.30
C ASP A 347 17.29 -15.16 3.44
N GLU A 348 17.88 -15.04 4.63
CA GLU A 348 19.28 -15.42 4.89
C GLU A 348 19.61 -16.86 4.51
N ARG A 349 18.61 -17.75 4.55
CA ARG A 349 18.77 -19.17 4.16
C ARG A 349 19.04 -19.32 2.66
N PHE A 350 18.48 -18.44 1.83
CA PHE A 350 18.48 -18.61 0.37
C PHE A 350 19.17 -17.50 -0.41
N ALA A 351 19.36 -16.31 0.16
CA ALA A 351 19.76 -15.11 -0.56
C ALA A 351 21.11 -15.24 -1.29
N GLU A 352 22.13 -15.85 -0.67
CA GLU A 352 23.45 -16.05 -1.28
C GLU A 352 23.34 -16.98 -2.50
N ASP A 353 22.69 -18.14 -2.32
CA ASP A 353 22.54 -19.15 -3.37
C ASP A 353 21.59 -18.69 -4.48
N PHE A 354 20.56 -17.92 -4.15
CA PHE A 354 19.65 -17.32 -5.14
C PHE A 354 20.39 -16.30 -6.03
N ASN A 355 21.13 -15.39 -5.41
CA ASN A 355 21.85 -14.34 -6.13
C ASN A 355 23.01 -14.87 -6.98
N SER A 356 23.69 -15.94 -6.54
CA SER A 356 24.73 -16.61 -7.33
C SER A 356 24.18 -17.52 -8.43
N GLY A 357 22.92 -17.96 -8.32
CA GLY A 357 22.31 -18.96 -9.17
C GLY A 357 22.63 -20.40 -8.75
N ASP A 358 23.37 -20.62 -7.69
CA ASP A 358 23.73 -21.95 -7.19
C ASP A 358 22.52 -22.70 -6.63
N LEU A 359 21.51 -21.97 -6.15
CA LEU A 359 20.22 -22.51 -5.71
C LEU A 359 19.61 -23.46 -6.74
N PHE A 360 19.65 -23.07 -8.04
CA PHE A 360 19.03 -23.81 -9.12
C PHE A 360 19.90 -24.95 -9.66
N GLN A 361 21.07 -25.18 -9.07
CA GLN A 361 22.00 -26.29 -9.38
C GLN A 361 22.02 -27.36 -8.29
N ASP A 362 21.40 -27.09 -7.13
CA ASP A 362 21.27 -28.01 -5.99
C ASP A 362 19.82 -28.43 -5.84
N GLU A 363 19.50 -29.69 -6.20
CA GLU A 363 18.13 -30.21 -6.17
C GLU A 363 17.47 -30.13 -4.79
N GLN A 364 18.25 -30.28 -3.69
CA GLN A 364 17.71 -30.21 -2.35
C GLN A 364 17.38 -28.75 -1.96
N LYS A 365 18.30 -27.83 -2.18
CA LYS A 365 18.08 -26.40 -1.89
C LYS A 365 16.93 -25.84 -2.74
N GLN A 366 16.84 -26.24 -4.00
CA GLN A 366 15.73 -25.86 -4.85
C GLN A 366 14.40 -26.41 -4.31
N ALA A 367 14.35 -27.66 -3.86
CA ALA A 367 13.14 -28.24 -3.29
C ALA A 367 12.70 -27.51 -2.00
N GLU A 368 13.65 -27.09 -1.15
CA GLU A 368 13.38 -26.28 0.05
C GLU A 368 12.85 -24.89 -0.29
N PHE A 369 13.43 -24.25 -1.30
CA PHE A 369 12.96 -22.95 -1.82
C PHE A 369 11.57 -23.08 -2.44
N ASP A 370 11.35 -24.09 -3.29
CA ASP A 370 10.06 -24.32 -3.94
C ASP A 370 8.94 -24.65 -2.95
N TYR A 371 9.22 -25.43 -1.90
CA TYR A 371 8.30 -25.68 -0.80
C TYR A 371 7.89 -24.37 -0.12
N SER A 372 8.86 -23.58 0.29
CA SER A 372 8.63 -22.31 1.00
C SER A 372 7.93 -21.28 0.11
N ARG A 373 8.33 -21.18 -1.17
CA ARG A 373 7.71 -20.31 -2.16
C ARG A 373 6.24 -20.67 -2.37
N ASN A 374 5.96 -21.95 -2.61
CA ASN A 374 4.63 -22.42 -2.94
C ASN A 374 3.66 -22.19 -1.77
N TYR A 375 3.99 -22.69 -0.58
CA TYR A 375 3.08 -22.63 0.56
C TYR A 375 3.01 -21.24 1.21
N GLY A 376 4.15 -20.57 1.35
CA GLY A 376 4.18 -19.18 1.81
C GLY A 376 3.47 -18.23 0.83
N GLY A 377 3.66 -18.45 -0.48
CA GLY A 377 2.95 -17.70 -1.52
C GLY A 377 1.44 -17.85 -1.46
N GLN A 378 0.94 -19.08 -1.31
CA GLN A 378 -0.50 -19.35 -1.20
C GLN A 378 -1.11 -18.77 0.08
N LEU A 379 -0.46 -18.91 1.23
CA LEU A 379 -0.93 -18.31 2.49
C LEU A 379 -0.97 -16.78 2.39
N TYR A 380 0.05 -16.16 1.79
CA TYR A 380 0.10 -14.71 1.65
C TYR A 380 -0.92 -14.20 0.62
N ARG A 381 -1.13 -14.91 -0.50
CA ARG A 381 -2.21 -14.63 -1.46
C ARG A 381 -3.58 -14.62 -0.78
N LEU A 382 -3.89 -15.65 0.02
CA LEU A 382 -5.15 -15.70 0.77
C LEU A 382 -5.28 -14.51 1.73
N SER A 383 -4.24 -14.23 2.50
CA SER A 383 -4.22 -13.10 3.44
C SER A 383 -4.51 -11.76 2.75
N ASN A 384 -3.93 -11.53 1.57
CA ASN A 384 -4.12 -10.29 0.82
C ASN A 384 -5.50 -10.18 0.14
N GLY A 385 -6.14 -11.30 -0.19
CA GLY A 385 -7.36 -11.35 -0.98
C GLY A 385 -8.56 -11.93 -0.23
N VAL A 386 -8.79 -13.22 -0.44
CA VAL A 386 -10.01 -13.90 -0.02
C VAL A 386 -10.19 -13.91 1.50
N ASP A 387 -9.14 -14.08 2.29
CA ASP A 387 -9.26 -14.08 3.75
C ASP A 387 -9.55 -12.68 4.30
N SER A 388 -8.96 -11.64 3.71
CA SER A 388 -9.33 -10.25 4.02
C SER A 388 -10.82 -10.00 3.75
N ALA A 389 -11.33 -10.43 2.60
CA ALA A 389 -12.74 -10.28 2.27
C ALA A 389 -13.65 -11.14 3.19
N ARG A 390 -13.22 -12.32 3.61
CA ARG A 390 -13.94 -13.15 4.61
C ARG A 390 -14.04 -12.45 5.96
N LYS A 391 -12.98 -11.80 6.43
CA LYS A 391 -13.00 -11.00 7.67
C LYS A 391 -13.97 -9.82 7.61
N LEU A 392 -14.14 -9.24 6.43
CA LEU A 392 -15.09 -8.13 6.18
C LEU A 392 -16.54 -8.62 5.99
N ALA A 393 -16.75 -9.92 5.71
CA ALA A 393 -18.08 -10.46 5.40
C ALA A 393 -19.10 -10.22 6.53
N GLY A 394 -20.26 -9.70 6.18
CA GLY A 394 -21.35 -9.42 7.12
C GLY A 394 -21.20 -8.11 7.91
N LYS A 395 -20.04 -7.46 7.88
CA LYS A 395 -19.76 -6.18 8.53
C LYS A 395 -19.60 -5.03 7.53
N TYR A 396 -19.03 -5.32 6.37
CA TYR A 396 -18.77 -4.37 5.28
C TYR A 396 -19.88 -4.44 4.23
N ASN A 397 -20.46 -3.31 3.84
CA ASN A 397 -21.66 -3.29 2.98
C ASN A 397 -21.36 -2.92 1.53
N SER A 398 -20.23 -2.26 1.26
CA SER A 398 -19.83 -1.88 -0.10
C SER A 398 -19.34 -3.08 -0.91
N ASP A 399 -19.32 -2.91 -2.22
CA ASP A 399 -18.84 -3.95 -3.13
C ASP A 399 -17.35 -4.22 -2.95
N ILE A 400 -16.98 -5.49 -2.88
CA ILE A 400 -15.59 -5.96 -2.86
C ILE A 400 -15.30 -6.71 -4.16
N TYR A 401 -14.17 -6.38 -4.79
CA TYR A 401 -13.67 -7.04 -6.00
C TYR A 401 -12.28 -7.60 -5.72
N ILE A 402 -12.06 -8.88 -6.03
CA ILE A 402 -10.77 -9.55 -5.81
C ILE A 402 -10.22 -10.02 -7.13
N SER A 403 -8.93 -9.76 -7.41
CA SER A 403 -8.21 -10.40 -8.50
C SER A 403 -6.98 -11.14 -8.01
N GLU A 404 -6.71 -12.26 -8.66
CA GLU A 404 -5.52 -13.08 -8.49
C GLU A 404 -4.75 -13.13 -9.79
N ILE A 405 -3.48 -12.71 -9.76
CA ILE A 405 -2.61 -12.66 -10.92
C ILE A 405 -1.80 -13.96 -10.95
N PHE A 406 -1.97 -14.74 -12.02
CA PHE A 406 -1.28 -15.99 -12.32
C PHE A 406 -0.17 -15.81 -13.36
N TYR A 407 -0.06 -14.63 -13.97
CA TYR A 407 0.98 -14.37 -14.96
C TYR A 407 2.35 -14.35 -14.28
N GLY A 408 3.21 -15.26 -14.70
CA GLY A 408 4.48 -15.55 -14.04
C GLY A 408 4.62 -17.02 -13.61
N ASP A 409 3.50 -17.78 -13.57
CA ASP A 409 3.51 -19.16 -13.06
C ASP A 409 3.63 -20.24 -14.16
N ASP A 410 3.34 -19.89 -15.42
CA ASP A 410 3.40 -20.84 -16.54
C ASP A 410 4.77 -20.84 -17.20
N SER A 411 5.54 -21.91 -17.02
CA SER A 411 6.87 -22.08 -17.61
C SER A 411 6.90 -22.09 -19.15
N ASN A 412 5.77 -22.30 -19.81
CA ASN A 412 5.69 -22.20 -21.27
C ASN A 412 5.56 -20.74 -21.75
N VAL A 413 5.13 -19.82 -20.89
CA VAL A 413 4.89 -18.41 -21.23
C VAL A 413 5.95 -17.51 -20.60
N THR A 414 6.27 -17.78 -19.33
CA THR A 414 7.20 -17.00 -18.49
C THR A 414 8.24 -17.91 -17.85
N PRO A 415 9.14 -18.54 -18.62
CA PRO A 415 10.06 -19.57 -18.13
C PRO A 415 11.00 -19.07 -17.03
N GLN A 416 11.47 -17.83 -17.10
CA GLN A 416 12.33 -17.24 -16.07
C GLN A 416 11.55 -17.01 -14.77
N LEU A 417 10.41 -16.33 -14.83
CA LEU A 417 9.58 -16.09 -13.65
C LEU A 417 9.10 -17.39 -13.03
N ALA A 418 8.56 -18.31 -13.81
CA ALA A 418 8.03 -19.57 -13.30
C ALA A 418 9.10 -20.42 -12.58
N SER A 419 10.35 -20.38 -13.04
CA SER A 419 11.46 -21.08 -12.40
C SER A 419 12.03 -20.36 -11.17
N THR A 420 11.74 -19.07 -10.98
CA THR A 420 12.29 -18.27 -9.88
C THR A 420 11.21 -17.75 -8.94
N LEU A 421 10.55 -16.65 -9.30
CA LEU A 421 9.65 -15.91 -8.42
C LEU A 421 8.16 -16.17 -8.66
N GLY A 422 7.78 -16.67 -9.86
CA GLY A 422 6.38 -16.80 -10.23
C GLY A 422 5.65 -15.47 -10.32
N ALA A 423 4.35 -15.47 -10.08
CA ALA A 423 3.55 -14.25 -9.96
C ALA A 423 3.78 -13.63 -8.56
N PHE A 424 4.93 -13.02 -8.38
CA PHE A 424 5.50 -12.55 -7.13
C PHE A 424 4.86 -11.26 -6.59
N HIS A 425 5.21 -10.88 -5.37
CA HIS A 425 4.78 -9.65 -4.69
C HIS A 425 5.10 -8.40 -5.51
N GLY A 426 4.06 -7.72 -5.99
CA GLY A 426 4.17 -6.54 -6.84
C GLY A 426 4.25 -6.80 -8.34
N ILE A 427 3.96 -8.02 -8.82
CA ILE A 427 3.89 -8.35 -10.26
C ILE A 427 2.98 -7.40 -11.05
N PHE A 428 1.90 -6.90 -10.45
CA PHE A 428 0.97 -5.95 -11.06
C PHE A 428 1.64 -4.65 -11.55
N LYS A 429 2.77 -4.24 -10.95
CA LYS A 429 3.47 -3.00 -11.35
C LYS A 429 3.96 -3.06 -12.80
N ALA A 430 4.36 -4.24 -13.26
CA ALA A 430 4.73 -4.44 -14.66
C ALA A 430 3.54 -4.25 -15.62
N MET A 431 2.31 -4.47 -15.14
CA MET A 431 1.09 -4.22 -15.93
C MET A 431 0.71 -2.74 -15.97
N LEU A 432 1.12 -1.95 -14.98
CA LEU A 432 0.84 -0.50 -14.90
C LEU A 432 1.90 0.32 -15.62
N GLN A 433 3.16 -0.01 -15.43
CA GLN A 433 4.30 0.75 -15.95
C GLN A 433 5.40 -0.21 -16.41
N THR A 434 5.75 -0.18 -17.69
CA THR A 434 6.86 -0.94 -18.24
C THR A 434 7.87 0.02 -18.89
N PRO A 435 9.17 0.03 -18.52
CA PRO A 435 9.73 -0.81 -17.46
C PRO A 435 9.29 -0.38 -16.05
N SER A 436 9.09 -1.36 -15.18
CA SER A 436 8.82 -1.14 -13.76
C SER A 436 10.11 -1.13 -12.95
N ASN A 437 10.04 -0.77 -11.66
CA ASN A 437 11.18 -0.94 -10.74
C ASN A 437 11.58 -2.41 -10.53
N TYR A 438 10.78 -3.36 -11.01
CA TYR A 438 11.07 -4.81 -11.02
C TYR A 438 11.57 -5.33 -12.38
N ALA A 439 11.97 -4.45 -13.29
CA ALA A 439 12.44 -4.84 -14.63
C ALA A 439 13.56 -5.91 -14.60
N ALA A 440 14.43 -5.87 -13.58
CA ALA A 440 15.48 -6.88 -13.42
C ALA A 440 14.94 -8.30 -13.15
N PHE A 441 13.76 -8.41 -12.55
CA PHE A 441 13.13 -9.71 -12.23
C PHE A 441 12.27 -10.24 -13.38
N ILE A 442 11.61 -9.34 -14.12
CA ILE A 442 10.66 -9.71 -15.17
C ILE A 442 11.32 -9.88 -16.56
N GLY A 443 12.50 -9.28 -16.78
CA GLY A 443 13.18 -9.34 -18.08
C GLY A 443 12.27 -8.91 -19.25
N GLU A 444 12.23 -9.70 -20.32
CA GLU A 444 11.42 -9.46 -21.53
C GLU A 444 10.04 -10.19 -21.46
N GLU A 445 9.71 -10.85 -20.35
CA GLU A 445 8.53 -11.72 -20.28
C GLU A 445 7.18 -10.98 -20.31
N PHE A 446 7.18 -9.64 -20.17
CA PHE A 446 6.01 -8.78 -20.40
C PHE A 446 5.95 -8.17 -21.82
N ASP A 447 6.89 -8.49 -22.71
CA ASP A 447 6.94 -7.89 -24.05
C ASP A 447 6.09 -8.61 -25.12
N ASN A 448 5.49 -9.76 -24.77
CA ASN A 448 4.63 -10.50 -25.69
C ASN A 448 3.22 -9.86 -25.82
N ASP A 449 2.50 -10.23 -26.88
CA ASP A 449 1.20 -9.65 -27.21
C ASP A 449 0.15 -9.96 -26.13
N GLY A 450 0.17 -11.18 -25.57
CA GLY A 450 -0.77 -11.57 -24.52
C GLY A 450 -0.60 -10.76 -23.25
N ALA A 451 0.63 -10.51 -22.81
CA ALA A 451 0.93 -9.68 -21.65
C ALA A 451 0.50 -8.22 -21.86
N LYS A 452 0.71 -7.67 -23.06
CA LYS A 452 0.26 -6.31 -23.42
C LYS A 452 -1.26 -6.18 -23.41
N ASP A 453 -1.97 -7.16 -23.99
CA ASP A 453 -3.43 -7.21 -23.97
C ASP A 453 -3.99 -7.36 -22.54
N MET A 454 -3.38 -8.22 -21.73
CA MET A 454 -3.70 -8.41 -20.31
C MET A 454 -3.50 -7.11 -19.54
N SER A 455 -2.37 -6.43 -19.71
CA SER A 455 -2.04 -5.16 -19.05
C SER A 455 -3.00 -4.04 -19.46
N SER A 456 -3.41 -4.02 -20.73
CA SER A 456 -4.42 -3.07 -21.24
C SER A 456 -5.77 -3.26 -20.55
N ASP A 457 -6.26 -4.50 -20.45
CA ASP A 457 -7.52 -4.79 -19.76
C ASP A 457 -7.42 -4.48 -18.26
N PHE A 458 -6.30 -4.79 -17.61
CA PHE A 458 -6.09 -4.47 -16.19
C PHE A 458 -6.20 -2.97 -15.93
N LYS A 459 -5.54 -2.15 -16.75
CA LYS A 459 -5.66 -0.68 -16.67
C LYS A 459 -7.09 -0.20 -16.98
N ALA A 460 -7.81 -0.87 -17.88
CA ALA A 460 -9.20 -0.54 -18.16
C ALA A 460 -10.12 -0.84 -16.95
N TYR A 461 -9.91 -1.96 -16.25
CA TYR A 461 -10.61 -2.23 -14.99
C TYR A 461 -10.34 -1.17 -13.93
N LEU A 462 -9.08 -0.76 -13.75
CA LEU A 462 -8.73 0.30 -12.81
C LEU A 462 -9.40 1.62 -13.18
N LYS A 463 -9.34 2.01 -14.46
CA LYS A 463 -10.00 3.22 -14.96
C LYS A 463 -11.50 3.26 -14.63
N ASN A 464 -12.20 2.15 -14.89
CA ASN A 464 -13.63 2.05 -14.61
C ASN A 464 -13.92 2.12 -13.10
N PHE A 465 -13.08 1.46 -12.30
CA PHE A 465 -13.21 1.49 -10.84
C PHE A 465 -12.97 2.89 -10.27
N LEU A 466 -11.96 3.60 -10.74
CA LEU A 466 -11.70 5.00 -10.36
C LEU A 466 -12.89 5.89 -10.70
N ALA A 467 -13.50 5.69 -11.85
CA ALA A 467 -14.64 6.50 -12.29
C ALA A 467 -15.92 6.24 -11.48
N SER A 468 -16.17 5.01 -11.03
CA SER A 468 -17.52 4.64 -10.54
C SER A 468 -17.55 3.66 -9.35
N GLY A 469 -16.42 3.14 -8.88
CA GLY A 469 -16.35 2.04 -7.91
C GLY A 469 -16.72 0.67 -8.47
N ASN A 470 -16.95 0.57 -9.79
CA ASN A 470 -17.25 -0.68 -10.48
C ASN A 470 -16.23 -0.89 -11.62
N PRO A 471 -15.42 -1.97 -11.61
CA PRO A 471 -14.39 -2.19 -12.62
C PRO A 471 -14.94 -2.59 -14.00
N ASN A 472 -16.22 -2.97 -14.10
CA ASN A 472 -16.78 -3.61 -15.27
C ASN A 472 -17.22 -2.64 -16.36
N ASP A 473 -17.02 -3.05 -17.62
CA ASP A 473 -17.67 -2.49 -18.79
C ASP A 473 -18.03 -3.62 -19.79
N LYS A 474 -18.72 -3.24 -20.88
CA LYS A 474 -19.23 -4.22 -21.88
C LYS A 474 -18.14 -4.92 -22.69
N ASN A 475 -16.91 -4.41 -22.71
CA ASN A 475 -15.79 -4.91 -23.50
C ASN A 475 -14.85 -5.81 -22.70
N LEU A 476 -14.99 -5.82 -21.38
CA LEU A 476 -14.17 -6.58 -20.45
C LEU A 476 -14.86 -7.86 -20.00
N VAL A 477 -14.08 -8.84 -19.59
CA VAL A 477 -14.61 -10.00 -18.86
C VAL A 477 -15.22 -9.50 -17.56
N ASN A 478 -16.43 -9.96 -17.23
CA ASN A 478 -17.09 -9.50 -16.00
C ASN A 478 -16.25 -9.88 -14.76
N TRP A 479 -15.78 -8.89 -14.05
CA TRP A 479 -15.16 -9.04 -12.73
C TRP A 479 -16.27 -9.20 -11.70
N PRO A 480 -16.48 -10.38 -11.13
CA PRO A 480 -17.59 -10.60 -10.19
C PRO A 480 -17.33 -9.86 -8.88
N LYS A 481 -18.39 -9.38 -8.26
CA LYS A 481 -18.33 -8.98 -6.86
C LYS A 481 -18.00 -10.21 -6.02
N TRP A 482 -17.13 -10.03 -5.04
CA TRP A 482 -16.85 -11.09 -4.08
C TRP A 482 -18.14 -11.44 -3.31
N SER A 483 -18.29 -12.71 -2.99
CA SER A 483 -19.42 -13.23 -2.21
C SER A 483 -18.93 -14.42 -1.38
N GLU A 484 -19.77 -14.95 -0.50
CA GLU A 484 -19.45 -16.17 0.27
C GLU A 484 -19.12 -17.40 -0.61
N GLN A 485 -19.37 -17.31 -1.93
CA GLN A 485 -18.93 -18.30 -2.90
C GLN A 485 -17.52 -18.02 -3.42
N SER A 486 -16.81 -17.09 -2.83
CA SER A 486 -15.41 -16.74 -3.13
C SER A 486 -15.15 -16.46 -4.62
N LYS A 487 -15.92 -15.54 -5.21
CA LYS A 487 -15.76 -15.15 -6.61
C LYS A 487 -14.59 -14.17 -6.77
N VAL A 488 -13.66 -14.50 -7.70
CA VAL A 488 -12.47 -13.72 -8.02
C VAL A 488 -12.32 -13.55 -9.51
N LEU A 489 -11.51 -12.59 -9.94
CA LEU A 489 -11.03 -12.48 -11.32
C LEU A 489 -9.63 -13.10 -11.39
N SER A 490 -9.47 -14.16 -12.16
CA SER A 490 -8.18 -14.73 -12.50
C SER A 490 -7.59 -13.95 -13.67
N ILE A 491 -6.37 -13.44 -13.52
CA ILE A 491 -5.66 -12.63 -14.52
C ILE A 491 -4.39 -13.37 -14.93
N SER A 492 -4.31 -13.74 -16.21
CA SER A 492 -3.14 -14.36 -16.84
C SER A 492 -3.10 -14.05 -18.34
N ALA A 493 -2.10 -14.54 -19.03
CA ALA A 493 -1.98 -14.52 -20.49
C ALA A 493 -1.19 -15.73 -21.01
N THR A 494 -1.40 -16.04 -22.27
CA THR A 494 -0.45 -16.82 -23.10
C THR A 494 0.48 -15.84 -23.81
N GLU A 495 1.45 -16.32 -24.59
CA GLU A 495 2.29 -15.44 -25.43
C GLU A 495 1.48 -14.56 -26.41
N ASN A 496 0.33 -15.04 -26.88
CA ASN A 496 -0.41 -14.43 -27.99
C ASN A 496 -1.77 -13.84 -27.58
N ALA A 497 -2.25 -14.09 -26.36
CA ALA A 497 -3.59 -13.65 -25.93
C ALA A 497 -3.69 -13.59 -24.41
N LYS A 498 -4.44 -12.61 -23.91
CA LYS A 498 -4.86 -12.58 -22.48
C LYS A 498 -5.70 -13.81 -22.12
N ASP A 499 -5.57 -14.31 -20.89
CA ASP A 499 -6.42 -15.32 -20.25
C ASP A 499 -7.01 -14.74 -18.97
N ILE A 500 -8.04 -13.91 -19.11
CA ILE A 500 -8.76 -13.30 -18.01
C ILE A 500 -10.12 -13.97 -17.88
N LYS A 501 -10.47 -14.43 -16.67
CA LYS A 501 -11.73 -15.14 -16.44
C LYS A 501 -12.22 -14.99 -15.01
N ALA A 502 -13.56 -15.01 -14.85
CA ALA A 502 -14.16 -15.17 -13.54
C ALA A 502 -13.89 -16.59 -13.02
N ALA A 503 -13.42 -16.68 -11.80
CA ALA A 503 -13.06 -17.93 -11.13
C ALA A 503 -13.72 -18.02 -9.74
N THR A 504 -13.49 -19.13 -9.06
CA THR A 504 -13.87 -19.30 -7.65
C THR A 504 -12.62 -19.75 -6.90
N ASP A 505 -12.25 -19.02 -5.86
CA ASP A 505 -11.25 -19.43 -4.90
C ASP A 505 -11.93 -19.69 -3.55
N SER A 506 -12.14 -20.96 -3.24
CA SER A 506 -12.70 -21.42 -1.97
C SER A 506 -11.63 -21.95 -1.00
N GLU A 507 -10.36 -21.90 -1.41
CA GLU A 507 -9.24 -22.39 -0.61
C GLU A 507 -9.15 -21.65 0.74
N THR A 508 -8.82 -22.38 1.78
CA THR A 508 -8.64 -21.85 3.13
C THR A 508 -7.20 -22.08 3.60
N ALA A 509 -6.78 -21.34 4.63
CA ALA A 509 -5.48 -21.58 5.24
C ALA A 509 -5.36 -23.03 5.74
N SER A 510 -6.43 -23.62 6.30
CA SER A 510 -6.44 -25.04 6.71
C SER A 510 -6.18 -25.98 5.54
N ASP A 511 -6.76 -25.74 4.36
CA ASP A 511 -6.51 -26.57 3.18
C ASP A 511 -5.03 -26.52 2.75
N ILE A 512 -4.39 -25.34 2.86
CA ILE A 512 -2.97 -25.19 2.56
C ILE A 512 -2.11 -25.93 3.61
N LEU A 513 -2.43 -25.78 4.89
CA LEU A 513 -1.71 -26.47 5.97
C LEU A 513 -1.82 -28.00 5.84
N GLU A 514 -3.00 -28.52 5.46
CA GLU A 514 -3.17 -29.95 5.16
C GLU A 514 -2.29 -30.41 3.99
N LYS A 515 -2.18 -29.59 2.91
CA LYS A 515 -1.28 -29.87 1.78
C LYS A 515 0.19 -29.86 2.22
N MET A 516 0.60 -28.88 3.06
CA MET A 516 1.95 -28.83 3.63
C MET A 516 2.30 -30.07 4.43
N GLN A 517 1.37 -30.55 5.25
CA GLN A 517 1.55 -31.79 6.03
C GLN A 517 1.68 -33.01 5.12
N ALA A 518 0.84 -33.10 4.07
CA ALA A 518 0.82 -34.22 3.14
C ALA A 518 1.99 -34.21 2.12
N ASP A 519 2.72 -33.10 2.02
CA ASP A 519 3.84 -32.96 1.09
C ASP A 519 4.99 -33.91 1.48
N THR A 520 5.44 -34.69 0.50
CA THR A 520 6.51 -35.69 0.65
C THR A 520 7.80 -35.34 -0.09
N THR A 521 7.88 -34.11 -0.68
CA THR A 521 9.08 -33.65 -1.41
C THR A 521 10.27 -33.47 -0.48
N LEU A 522 10.01 -33.10 0.78
CA LEU A 522 11.01 -32.91 1.82
C LEU A 522 10.77 -33.84 3.01
N SER A 523 11.81 -34.10 3.80
CA SER A 523 11.68 -34.81 5.07
C SER A 523 10.91 -33.95 6.10
N GLU A 524 10.22 -34.60 7.04
CA GLU A 524 9.49 -33.92 8.12
C GLU A 524 10.38 -32.95 8.92
N GLY A 525 11.66 -33.33 9.19
CA GLY A 525 12.59 -32.44 9.90
C GLY A 525 12.88 -31.14 9.14
N VAL A 526 13.09 -31.24 7.84
CA VAL A 526 13.34 -30.06 6.98
C VAL A 526 12.08 -29.20 6.86
N LYS A 527 10.90 -29.81 6.67
CA LYS A 527 9.63 -29.07 6.65
C LYS A 527 9.40 -28.30 7.93
N ASN A 528 9.60 -28.93 9.09
CA ASN A 528 9.44 -28.28 10.38
C ASN A 528 10.42 -27.12 10.56
N GLU A 529 11.68 -27.29 10.15
CA GLU A 529 12.67 -26.21 10.18
C GLU A 529 12.22 -25.03 9.31
N LEU A 530 11.83 -25.26 8.04
CA LEU A 530 11.36 -24.20 7.13
C LEU A 530 10.09 -23.51 7.67
N ASN A 531 9.16 -24.28 8.20
CA ASN A 531 7.93 -23.72 8.77
C ASN A 531 8.23 -22.81 9.96
N THR A 532 9.16 -23.17 10.83
CA THR A 532 9.52 -22.40 12.03
C THR A 532 10.41 -21.19 11.70
N THR A 533 11.44 -21.36 10.86
CA THR A 533 12.47 -20.30 10.67
C THR A 533 12.18 -19.38 9.49
N VAL A 534 11.55 -19.88 8.43
CA VAL A 534 11.33 -19.12 7.19
C VAL A 534 9.90 -18.59 7.09
N LEU A 535 8.89 -19.43 7.35
CA LEU A 535 7.49 -19.11 7.10
C LEU A 535 6.76 -18.49 8.29
N SER A 536 7.09 -18.84 9.53
CA SER A 536 6.45 -18.30 10.74
C SER A 536 6.82 -16.84 11.03
N GLY A 537 5.97 -16.17 11.79
CA GLY A 537 6.14 -14.78 12.23
C GLY A 537 5.94 -13.74 11.12
N ARG A 538 5.45 -14.13 9.94
CA ARG A 538 5.18 -13.22 8.81
C ARG A 538 3.76 -12.66 8.88
N TRP A 539 3.48 -11.57 8.17
CA TRP A 539 2.16 -10.93 8.15
C TRP A 539 0.98 -11.87 7.81
N PHE A 540 1.26 -12.95 7.09
CA PHE A 540 0.27 -13.92 6.65
C PHE A 540 0.26 -15.21 7.47
N SER A 541 1.22 -15.40 8.37
CA SER A 541 1.52 -16.71 8.95
C SER A 541 0.69 -17.07 10.19
N ALA A 542 -0.23 -16.22 10.65
CA ALA A 542 -1.00 -16.48 11.86
C ALA A 542 -1.59 -17.92 11.94
N PRO A 543 -2.18 -18.51 10.87
CA PRO A 543 -2.65 -19.89 10.92
C PRO A 543 -1.53 -20.94 11.08
N LEU A 544 -0.33 -20.61 10.60
CA LEU A 544 0.86 -21.44 10.73
C LEU A 544 1.45 -21.31 12.15
N ASP A 545 1.49 -20.08 12.66
CA ASP A 545 2.06 -19.74 13.98
C ASP A 545 1.30 -20.43 15.11
N GLU A 546 -0.02 -20.58 15.01
CA GLU A 546 -0.83 -21.36 15.95
C GLU A 546 -0.34 -22.80 16.12
N ILE A 547 0.28 -23.39 15.07
CA ILE A 547 0.77 -24.76 15.09
C ILE A 547 2.24 -24.82 15.56
N TYR A 548 3.07 -23.90 15.09
CA TYR A 548 4.54 -23.99 15.23
C TYR A 548 5.11 -23.14 16.37
N SER A 549 4.52 -21.98 16.74
CA SER A 549 4.97 -21.18 17.88
C SER A 549 4.85 -21.91 19.22
N SER A 550 3.85 -22.78 19.37
CA SER A 550 3.69 -23.61 20.57
C SER A 550 4.83 -24.62 20.80
N GLN A 551 5.69 -24.85 19.81
CA GLN A 551 6.84 -25.77 19.94
C GLN A 551 8.09 -25.08 20.47
N GLU A 552 8.30 -23.78 20.18
CA GLU A 552 9.42 -23.01 20.74
C GLU A 552 9.29 -22.81 22.25
N GLU A 553 8.08 -22.57 22.77
CA GLU A 553 7.83 -22.50 24.21
C GLU A 553 8.11 -23.82 24.93
N GLN A 554 7.99 -24.96 24.23
CA GLN A 554 8.31 -26.28 24.80
C GLN A 554 9.81 -26.60 24.79
N VAL A 555 10.58 -26.05 23.82
CA VAL A 555 12.03 -26.27 23.74
C VAL A 555 12.78 -25.42 24.77
N VAL A 556 12.28 -24.23 25.08
CA VAL A 556 12.87 -23.34 26.11
C VAL A 556 12.57 -23.84 27.55
N LYS A 557 11.54 -24.69 27.73
CA LYS A 557 11.17 -25.27 29.04
C LYS A 557 11.79 -26.65 29.33
N ASN A 558 12.56 -27.23 28.40
CA ASN A 558 13.34 -28.48 28.58
C ASN A 558 14.83 -28.17 28.50
#